data_f1ef5aa8d9bb144346533cd0d1fff6d3
#
_entry.id   f1ef5aa8d9bb144346533cd0d1fff6d3
#
_cell.length_a   1.000
_cell.length_b   1.000
_cell.length_c   1.000
_cell.angle_alpha   90.00
_cell.angle_beta   90.00
_cell.angle_gamma   90.00
#
_symmetry.space_group_name_H-M   'P 1'
#
loop_
_entity.id
_entity.type
_entity.pdbx_description
1 polymer ?
#
loop_
_entity_poly.entity_id
_entity_poly.type
_entity_poly.pdbx_seq_one_letter_code
_entity_poly.pdbx_strand_id
1 'polypeptide(L)'
;MSKRQELRAKRQREARQQRLFIVGGIVVVAIAIVGWLIYQNTRPVGSFISVESTPPPNADGSAIGSPDARVTLMIFEDFQCPICRRFTEDIEQRIFVEYVYTGRIRFDYRHFIVIDGNVGGTESRQAAEASECAAEQGWFWP
;
A
#
# COMPACT_ATOMS: atom_id res chain seq x y z
N MET A 1 0.27 -60.95 35.14
CA MET A 1 -0.52 -60.00 34.30
C MET A 1 -1.13 -60.74 33.14
N SER A 2 -2.42 -60.51 32.83
CA SER A 2 -3.11 -61.24 31.75
C SER A 2 -2.63 -60.72 30.38
N LYS A 3 -2.36 -61.62 29.44
CA LYS A 3 -1.95 -61.32 28.05
C LYS A 3 -2.83 -60.29 27.36
N ARG A 4 -4.10 -60.17 27.79
CA ARG A 4 -5.05 -59.12 27.34
C ARG A 4 -4.72 -57.72 27.87
N GLN A 5 -4.12 -57.64 29.07
CA GLN A 5 -3.75 -56.31 29.64
C GLN A 5 -2.50 -55.73 28.93
N GLU A 6 -1.54 -56.61 28.58
CA GLU A 6 -0.35 -56.19 27.82
C GLU A 6 -0.70 -55.69 26.42
N LEU A 7 -1.62 -56.37 25.72
CA LEU A 7 -2.09 -55.94 24.41
C LEU A 7 -2.83 -54.62 24.45
N ARG A 8 -3.62 -54.38 25.49
CA ARG A 8 -4.30 -53.10 25.69
C ARG A 8 -3.32 -51.98 25.98
N ALA A 9 -2.34 -52.20 26.83
CA ALA A 9 -1.29 -51.23 27.14
C ALA A 9 -0.45 -50.87 25.90
N LYS A 10 -0.11 -51.88 25.06
CA LYS A 10 0.61 -51.66 23.81
C LYS A 10 -0.19 -50.80 22.82
N ARG A 11 -1.46 -51.11 22.60
CA ARG A 11 -2.35 -50.33 21.74
C ARG A 11 -2.53 -48.88 22.24
N GLN A 12 -2.62 -48.70 23.55
CA GLN A 12 -2.74 -47.33 24.12
C GLN A 12 -1.46 -46.53 23.92
N ARG A 13 -0.28 -47.14 24.03
CA ARG A 13 1.01 -46.48 23.75
C ARG A 13 1.14 -46.11 22.28
N GLU A 14 0.79 -47.01 21.37
CA GLU A 14 0.79 -46.77 19.92
C GLU A 14 -0.18 -45.64 19.54
N ALA A 15 -1.41 -45.69 20.06
CA ALA A 15 -2.39 -44.63 19.82
C ALA A 15 -1.95 -43.26 20.39
N ARG A 16 -1.29 -43.25 21.55
CA ARG A 16 -0.75 -42.00 22.13
C ARG A 16 0.41 -41.45 21.29
N GLN A 17 1.31 -42.34 20.81
CA GLN A 17 2.39 -41.94 19.91
C GLN A 17 1.84 -41.37 18.59
N GLN A 18 0.87 -42.07 17.96
CA GLN A 18 0.24 -41.57 16.74
C GLN A 18 -0.41 -40.20 16.95
N ARG A 19 -1.14 -39.97 18.04
CA ARG A 19 -1.73 -38.68 18.38
C ARG A 19 -0.66 -37.60 18.55
N LEU A 20 0.45 -37.92 19.22
CA LEU A 20 1.56 -36.97 19.39
C LEU A 20 2.20 -36.58 18.03
N PHE A 21 2.38 -37.55 17.13
CA PHE A 21 2.88 -37.28 15.78
C PHE A 21 1.91 -36.42 14.95
N ILE A 22 0.61 -36.71 15.03
CA ILE A 22 -0.41 -35.92 14.33
C ILE A 22 -0.45 -34.49 14.87
N VAL A 23 -0.50 -34.33 16.19
CA VAL A 23 -0.50 -33.01 16.81
C VAL A 23 0.79 -32.26 16.51
N GLY A 24 1.94 -32.91 16.60
CA GLY A 24 3.23 -32.33 16.23
C GLY A 24 3.26 -31.88 14.77
N GLY A 25 2.75 -32.71 13.86
CA GLY A 25 2.63 -32.37 12.45
C GLY A 25 1.74 -31.13 12.20
N ILE A 26 0.58 -31.07 12.86
CA ILE A 26 -0.31 -29.91 12.76
C ILE A 26 0.35 -28.63 13.26
N VAL A 27 1.06 -28.69 14.38
CA VAL A 27 1.78 -27.54 14.94
C VAL A 27 2.88 -27.04 13.99
N VAL A 28 3.65 -27.97 13.40
CA VAL A 28 4.69 -27.60 12.41
C VAL A 28 4.07 -26.91 11.19
N VAL A 29 2.99 -27.45 10.66
CA VAL A 29 2.27 -26.85 9.52
C VAL A 29 1.73 -25.46 9.89
N ALA A 30 1.13 -25.31 11.07
CA ALA A 30 0.64 -24.02 11.54
C ALA A 30 1.75 -22.98 11.65
N ILE A 31 2.91 -23.35 12.22
CA ILE A 31 4.09 -22.48 12.31
C ILE A 31 4.59 -22.12 10.91
N ALA A 32 4.63 -23.06 9.97
CA ALA A 32 5.05 -22.80 8.61
C ALA A 32 4.11 -21.82 7.89
N ILE A 33 2.79 -21.96 8.07
CA ILE A 33 1.79 -21.03 7.50
C ILE A 33 1.96 -19.63 8.10
N VAL A 34 2.06 -19.53 9.42
CA VAL A 34 2.26 -18.23 10.09
C VAL A 34 3.57 -17.58 9.63
N GLY A 35 4.67 -18.34 9.59
CA GLY A 35 5.95 -17.85 9.10
C GLY A 35 5.88 -17.38 7.64
N TRP A 36 5.16 -18.10 6.80
CA TRP A 36 4.95 -17.71 5.40
C TRP A 36 4.11 -16.43 5.28
N LEU A 37 3.04 -16.29 6.06
CA LEU A 37 2.22 -15.08 6.10
C LEU A 37 3.03 -13.87 6.58
N ILE A 38 3.83 -14.04 7.64
CA ILE A 38 4.72 -12.98 8.13
C ILE A 38 5.74 -12.62 7.03
N TYR A 39 6.36 -13.61 6.39
CA TYR A 39 7.32 -13.38 5.31
C TYR A 39 6.69 -12.62 4.13
N GLN A 40 5.46 -12.94 3.73
CA GLN A 40 4.75 -12.18 2.69
C GLN A 40 4.48 -10.74 3.10
N ASN A 41 4.08 -10.52 4.35
CA ASN A 41 3.72 -9.20 4.85
C ASN A 41 4.94 -8.32 5.19
N THR A 42 6.11 -8.93 5.39
CA THR A 42 7.37 -8.21 5.69
C THR A 42 8.31 -8.13 4.49
N ARG A 43 7.85 -8.51 3.29
CA ARG A 43 8.68 -8.29 2.09
C ARG A 43 9.01 -6.82 1.99
N PRO A 44 10.30 -6.45 1.93
CA PRO A 44 10.65 -5.05 1.74
C PRO A 44 10.01 -4.57 0.44
N VAL A 45 9.22 -3.51 0.54
CA VAL A 45 8.81 -2.74 -0.63
C VAL A 45 10.11 -2.37 -1.33
N GLY A 46 10.21 -2.65 -2.64
CA GLY A 46 11.46 -2.55 -3.39
C GLY A 46 12.28 -1.29 -3.11
N SER A 47 13.38 -1.09 -3.75
CA SER A 47 14.22 0.09 -3.55
C SER A 47 13.38 1.36 -3.73
N PHE A 48 13.21 2.15 -2.66
CA PHE A 48 12.64 3.47 -2.78
C PHE A 48 13.69 4.44 -3.32
N ILE A 49 13.26 5.31 -4.20
CA ILE A 49 14.05 6.45 -4.64
C ILE A 49 13.70 7.58 -3.68
N SER A 50 14.66 8.04 -2.88
CA SER A 50 14.47 9.27 -2.12
C SER A 50 14.51 10.44 -3.10
N VAL A 51 13.41 11.15 -3.22
CA VAL A 51 13.36 12.38 -4.00
C VAL A 51 13.94 13.48 -3.10
N GLU A 52 15.17 13.92 -3.37
CA GLU A 52 15.75 15.11 -2.77
C GLU A 52 15.14 16.35 -3.47
N SER A 53 13.91 16.68 -3.15
CA SER A 53 13.29 17.90 -3.67
C SER A 53 12.78 18.74 -2.51
N THR A 54 12.96 20.03 -2.65
CA THR A 54 12.30 21.00 -1.76
C THR A 54 10.87 21.16 -2.26
N PRO A 55 9.86 21.06 -1.37
CA PRO A 55 8.48 21.32 -1.77
C PRO A 55 8.38 22.64 -2.54
N PRO A 56 7.63 22.68 -3.65
CA PRO A 56 7.53 23.87 -4.46
C PRO A 56 6.87 25.02 -3.65
N PRO A 57 7.17 26.28 -3.99
CA PRO A 57 6.60 27.42 -3.28
C PRO A 57 5.07 27.41 -3.35
N ASN A 58 4.44 27.77 -2.22
CA ASN A 58 2.99 27.79 -2.05
C ASN A 58 2.31 26.39 -2.22
N ALA A 59 3.02 25.31 -1.89
CA ALA A 59 2.42 24.02 -1.69
C ALA A 59 1.63 24.02 -0.37
N ASP A 60 0.39 23.54 -0.41
CA ASP A 60 -0.52 23.48 0.72
C ASP A 60 -1.37 22.21 0.61
N GLY A 61 -0.93 21.15 1.29
CA GLY A 61 -1.50 19.81 1.14
C GLY A 61 -1.43 19.35 -0.31
N SER A 62 -2.57 18.97 -0.88
CA SER A 62 -2.70 18.54 -2.29
C SER A 62 -2.86 19.72 -3.28
N ALA A 63 -2.78 20.95 -2.81
CA ALA A 63 -2.84 22.12 -3.67
C ALA A 63 -1.48 22.81 -3.81
N ILE A 64 -1.26 23.48 -4.94
CA ILE A 64 -0.04 24.23 -5.24
C ILE A 64 -0.38 25.51 -6.00
N GLY A 65 0.34 26.58 -5.72
CA GLY A 65 0.17 27.90 -6.36
C GLY A 65 -0.41 28.95 -5.42
N SER A 66 -0.53 30.18 -5.92
CA SER A 66 -0.97 31.30 -5.10
C SER A 66 -2.38 31.07 -4.51
N PRO A 67 -2.57 31.25 -3.20
CA PRO A 67 -3.91 31.22 -2.61
C PRO A 67 -4.82 32.34 -3.12
N ASP A 68 -4.24 33.45 -3.64
CA ASP A 68 -4.96 34.58 -4.18
C ASP A 68 -5.27 34.45 -5.69
N ALA A 69 -4.90 33.32 -6.31
CA ALA A 69 -5.20 33.07 -7.72
C ALA A 69 -6.72 33.11 -7.95
N ARG A 70 -7.15 33.81 -8.97
CA ARG A 70 -8.59 33.96 -9.30
C ARG A 70 -9.21 32.69 -9.88
N VAL A 71 -8.40 31.77 -10.34
CA VAL A 71 -8.83 30.52 -10.98
C VAL A 71 -8.18 29.37 -10.24
N THR A 72 -8.98 28.38 -9.87
CA THR A 72 -8.50 27.10 -9.37
C THR A 72 -8.75 26.03 -10.43
N LEU A 73 -7.68 25.37 -10.87
CA LEU A 73 -7.76 24.18 -11.71
C LEU A 73 -7.78 22.96 -10.79
N MET A 74 -8.94 22.34 -10.69
CA MET A 74 -9.09 21.09 -9.93
C MET A 74 -8.98 19.90 -10.87
N ILE A 75 -8.08 18.97 -10.57
CA ILE A 75 -7.93 17.73 -11.31
C ILE A 75 -8.34 16.54 -10.44
N PHE A 76 -8.86 15.52 -11.10
CA PHE A 76 -9.29 14.29 -10.47
C PHE A 76 -8.52 13.14 -11.08
N GLU A 77 -7.67 12.49 -10.29
CA GLU A 77 -6.74 11.49 -10.79
C GLU A 77 -6.65 10.24 -9.88
N ASP A 78 -6.19 9.17 -10.50
CA ASP A 78 -5.89 7.91 -9.85
C ASP A 78 -4.42 7.55 -10.13
N PHE A 79 -3.65 7.26 -9.10
CA PHE A 79 -2.22 6.94 -9.21
C PHE A 79 -1.93 5.69 -10.06
N GLN A 80 -2.90 4.79 -10.21
CA GLN A 80 -2.77 3.64 -11.10
C GLN A 80 -3.20 3.93 -12.55
N CYS A 81 -3.82 5.08 -12.80
CA CYS A 81 -4.39 5.40 -14.10
C CYS A 81 -3.30 5.75 -15.12
N PRO A 82 -3.12 4.97 -16.20
CA PRO A 82 -2.07 5.23 -17.18
C PRO A 82 -2.28 6.53 -17.98
N ILE A 83 -3.53 7.02 -18.07
CA ILE A 83 -3.82 8.30 -18.72
C ILE A 83 -3.46 9.47 -17.80
N CYS A 84 -3.73 9.36 -16.51
CA CYS A 84 -3.32 10.35 -15.51
C CYS A 84 -1.80 10.48 -15.48
N ARG A 85 -1.10 9.35 -15.48
CA ARG A 85 0.37 9.34 -15.58
C ARG A 85 0.87 10.10 -16.81
N ARG A 86 0.27 9.90 -17.99
CA ARG A 86 0.65 10.64 -19.21
C ARG A 86 0.37 12.12 -19.07
N PHE A 87 -0.73 12.51 -18.43
CA PHE A 87 -1.04 13.90 -18.17
C PHE A 87 0.06 14.54 -17.31
N THR A 88 0.47 13.88 -16.23
CA THR A 88 1.55 14.35 -15.36
C THR A 88 2.88 14.47 -16.10
N GLU A 89 3.25 13.45 -16.89
CA GLU A 89 4.52 13.43 -17.61
C GLU A 89 4.59 14.45 -18.78
N ASP A 90 3.48 14.65 -19.51
CA ASP A 90 3.49 15.40 -20.78
C ASP A 90 2.94 16.84 -20.65
N ILE A 91 1.99 17.09 -19.73
CA ILE A 91 1.18 18.31 -19.71
C ILE A 91 1.36 19.11 -18.42
N GLU A 92 1.29 18.46 -17.27
CA GLU A 92 1.23 19.10 -15.96
C GLU A 92 2.39 20.05 -15.70
N GLN A 93 3.61 19.67 -16.08
CA GLN A 93 4.81 20.51 -15.92
C GLN A 93 4.68 21.83 -16.68
N ARG A 94 4.05 21.83 -17.85
CA ARG A 94 3.80 23.06 -18.61
C ARG A 94 2.76 23.94 -17.91
N ILE A 95 1.71 23.33 -17.36
CA ILE A 95 0.71 24.06 -16.58
C ILE A 95 1.37 24.71 -15.37
N PHE A 96 2.25 24.02 -14.69
CA PHE A 96 2.98 24.56 -13.54
C PHE A 96 3.82 25.78 -13.92
N VAL A 97 4.65 25.64 -14.95
CA VAL A 97 5.54 26.71 -15.37
C VAL A 97 4.78 27.93 -15.93
N GLU A 98 3.77 27.69 -16.75
CA GLU A 98 3.08 28.77 -17.46
C GLU A 98 2.01 29.47 -16.62
N TYR A 99 1.39 28.77 -15.66
CA TYR A 99 0.21 29.30 -14.96
C TYR A 99 0.32 29.24 -13.42
N VAL A 100 0.81 28.16 -12.84
CA VAL A 100 0.84 28.01 -11.38
C VAL A 100 1.93 28.88 -10.76
N TYR A 101 3.18 28.75 -11.25
CA TYR A 101 4.30 29.52 -10.72
C TYR A 101 4.23 31.02 -11.05
N THR A 102 3.45 31.37 -12.05
CA THR A 102 3.14 32.77 -12.37
C THR A 102 2.02 33.36 -11.53
N GLY A 103 1.39 32.57 -10.65
CA GLY A 103 0.29 32.99 -9.77
C GLY A 103 -1.06 33.16 -10.47
N ARG A 104 -1.18 32.75 -11.74
CA ARG A 104 -2.42 32.88 -12.51
C ARG A 104 -3.49 31.90 -12.10
N ILE A 105 -3.09 30.68 -11.74
CA ILE A 105 -4.00 29.64 -11.27
C ILE A 105 -3.44 28.99 -10.00
N ARG A 106 -4.36 28.49 -9.18
CA ARG A 106 -4.09 27.50 -8.13
C ARG A 106 -4.44 26.13 -8.69
N PHE A 107 -3.56 25.17 -8.53
CA PHE A 107 -3.76 23.78 -8.95
C PHE A 107 -4.14 22.97 -7.73
N ASP A 108 -5.23 22.19 -7.79
CA ASP A 108 -5.78 21.42 -6.69
C ASP A 108 -5.99 19.98 -7.13
N TYR A 109 -5.19 19.08 -6.60
CA TYR A 109 -5.26 17.64 -6.87
C TYR A 109 -6.32 16.97 -6.01
N ARG A 110 -7.13 16.12 -6.61
CA ARG A 110 -8.16 15.33 -5.93
C ARG A 110 -8.08 13.88 -6.32
N HIS A 111 -8.07 13.01 -5.33
CA HIS A 111 -8.13 11.56 -5.56
C HIS A 111 -9.46 11.15 -6.18
N PHE A 112 -9.39 10.37 -7.24
CA PHE A 112 -10.55 9.77 -7.89
C PHE A 112 -10.28 8.29 -8.15
N ILE A 113 -10.52 7.45 -7.14
CA ILE A 113 -10.18 6.03 -7.13
C ILE A 113 -11.14 5.27 -8.05
N VAL A 114 -10.68 4.94 -9.25
CA VAL A 114 -11.46 4.27 -10.31
C VAL A 114 -10.89 2.89 -10.64
N ILE A 115 -9.56 2.76 -10.64
CA ILE A 115 -8.90 1.54 -11.12
C ILE A 115 -9.19 0.37 -10.20
N ASP A 116 -9.13 0.54 -8.88
CA ASP A 116 -9.48 -0.51 -7.92
C ASP A 116 -10.87 -1.11 -8.18
N GLY A 117 -11.84 -0.27 -8.55
CA GLY A 117 -13.19 -0.72 -8.87
C GLY A 117 -13.31 -1.46 -10.20
N ASN A 118 -12.42 -1.18 -11.16
CA ASN A 118 -12.48 -1.75 -12.51
C ASN A 118 -11.71 -3.06 -12.65
N VAL A 119 -10.55 -3.18 -11.97
CA VAL A 119 -9.67 -4.35 -12.11
C VAL A 119 -9.63 -5.23 -10.86
N GLY A 120 -10.20 -4.77 -9.77
CA GLY A 120 -10.06 -5.35 -8.43
C GLY A 120 -8.71 -4.97 -7.82
N GLY A 121 -8.67 -4.83 -6.51
CA GLY A 121 -7.47 -4.43 -5.79
C GLY A 121 -7.73 -3.29 -4.81
N THR A 122 -6.68 -2.78 -4.24
CA THR A 122 -6.72 -1.69 -3.24
C THR A 122 -5.56 -0.72 -3.40
N GLU A 123 -4.77 -0.87 -4.46
CA GLU A 123 -3.53 -0.13 -4.65
C GLU A 123 -3.76 1.36 -4.89
N SER A 124 -4.81 1.73 -5.65
CA SER A 124 -5.18 3.14 -5.86
C SER A 124 -5.55 3.80 -4.53
N ARG A 125 -6.34 3.11 -3.71
CA ARG A 125 -6.72 3.59 -2.38
C ARG A 125 -5.51 3.74 -1.47
N GLN A 126 -4.65 2.73 -1.41
CA GLN A 126 -3.46 2.74 -0.56
C GLN A 126 -2.47 3.84 -0.99
N ALA A 127 -2.32 4.07 -2.28
CA ALA A 127 -1.49 5.16 -2.80
C ALA A 127 -2.08 6.55 -2.43
N ALA A 128 -3.40 6.71 -2.55
CA ALA A 128 -4.09 7.92 -2.14
C ALA A 128 -3.93 8.18 -0.63
N GLU A 129 -4.16 7.19 0.22
CA GLU A 129 -3.97 7.29 1.67
C GLU A 129 -2.51 7.64 2.03
N ALA A 130 -1.54 7.03 1.37
CA ALA A 130 -0.12 7.33 1.58
C ALA A 130 0.23 8.76 1.18
N SER A 131 -0.32 9.27 0.06
CA SER A 131 -0.09 10.65 -0.38
C SER A 131 -0.73 11.68 0.54
N GLU A 132 -1.88 11.38 1.15
CA GLU A 132 -2.47 12.25 2.18
C GLU A 132 -1.63 12.29 3.45
N CYS A 133 -1.07 11.15 3.88
CA CYS A 133 -0.09 11.13 4.98
C CYS A 133 1.17 11.96 4.65
N ALA A 134 1.60 11.99 3.40
CA ALA A 134 2.68 12.86 2.95
C ALA A 134 2.25 14.34 2.95
N ALA A 135 1.01 14.63 2.53
CA ALA A 135 0.43 15.98 2.56
C ALA A 135 0.43 16.59 3.97
N GLU A 136 0.05 15.80 4.99
CA GLU A 136 0.08 16.23 6.41
C GLU A 136 1.49 16.60 6.88
N GLN A 137 2.52 16.10 6.23
CA GLN A 137 3.91 16.37 6.50
C GLN A 137 4.50 17.45 5.56
N GLY A 138 3.71 18.02 4.66
CA GLY A 138 4.15 18.97 3.64
C GLY A 138 4.92 18.35 2.47
N TRP A 139 4.77 17.05 2.23
CA TRP A 139 5.49 16.28 1.22
C TRP A 139 4.58 15.65 0.15
N PHE A 140 3.42 16.23 -0.09
CA PHE A 140 2.55 15.79 -1.20
C PHE A 140 3.22 16.06 -2.55
N TRP A 141 3.81 17.24 -2.69
CA TRP A 141 4.53 17.69 -3.88
C TRP A 141 6.03 17.49 -3.67
N PRO A 142 6.68 16.65 -4.46
CA PRO A 142 8.13 16.45 -4.42
C PRO A 142 8.92 17.57 -5.07
#